data_4973d8357c375083e745408d109b2e0c
#
_entry.id   4973d8357c375083e745408d109b2e0c
#
_cell.length_a   1.000
_cell.length_b   1.000
_cell.length_c   1.000
_cell.angle_alpha   90.00
_cell.angle_beta   90.00
_cell.angle_gamma   90.00
#
_symmetry.space_group_name_H-M   'P 1'
#
loop_
_entity.id
_entity.type
_entity.pdbx_description
1 polymer ?
#
loop_
_entity_poly.entity_id
_entity_poly.type
_entity_poly.pdbx_seq_one_letter_code
_entity_poly.pdbx_strand_id
1 'polypeptide(L)'
;MAKQVIKLTEKDLHDIIEGAIVNVIKQSDSPKLGQVISEGVHYDELSDLFVFDFENDYKTDIIKLKKVGYKVSAFNHCYYYGYQFENAVDSEKRTNFIHSIKFPDGRISDRDKNTFIVNAVNKLDSDISLPSYELIVYPESMSEINRDMLKYLNRFASPEIVNIELIKTLPSKIEFDYNRFNVEVLDSKLPNGRHRYTPQQKESVLKNIQTMLDAIHKLDYFSIARDVKKTKYRQYIRKYYTFKDENDKKLFETIQNTNVLIVDDIVTSGTTISHLLTCLRSINDTNNIVIFSLIGKNIQSTGSTSILLPKY
;
A
#
# COMPACT_ATOMS: atom_id res chain seq x y z
N MET A 1 23.05 -51.63 -25.96
CA MET A 1 23.24 -51.07 -24.60
C MET A 1 22.09 -51.54 -23.73
N ALA A 2 22.37 -52.34 -22.69
CA ALA A 2 21.33 -52.86 -21.80
C ALA A 2 20.89 -51.73 -20.86
N LYS A 3 19.61 -51.46 -20.78
CA LYS A 3 19.02 -50.52 -19.80
C LYS A 3 19.15 -51.16 -18.42
N GLN A 4 19.94 -50.54 -17.56
CA GLN A 4 20.05 -50.93 -16.17
C GLN A 4 18.79 -50.41 -15.45
N VAL A 5 17.91 -51.30 -15.00
CA VAL A 5 16.73 -50.95 -14.20
C VAL A 5 17.16 -50.97 -12.73
N ILE A 6 17.22 -49.80 -12.12
CA ILE A 6 17.46 -49.70 -10.68
C ILE A 6 16.10 -49.91 -9.98
N LYS A 7 15.99 -50.97 -9.19
CA LYS A 7 14.82 -51.22 -8.33
C LYS A 7 15.11 -50.53 -6.99
N LEU A 8 14.36 -49.47 -6.71
CA LEU A 8 14.35 -48.83 -5.38
C LEU A 8 13.42 -49.63 -4.46
N THR A 9 13.86 -49.85 -3.24
CA THR A 9 13.00 -50.37 -2.17
C THR A 9 12.18 -49.26 -1.53
N GLU A 10 11.11 -49.59 -0.83
CA GLU A 10 10.34 -48.59 -0.05
C GLU A 10 11.20 -47.77 0.93
N LYS A 11 12.21 -48.43 1.50
CA LYS A 11 13.19 -47.79 2.37
C LYS A 11 14.05 -46.76 1.62
N ASP A 12 14.53 -47.11 0.42
CA ASP A 12 15.33 -46.19 -0.42
C ASP A 12 14.51 -44.97 -0.80
N LEU A 13 13.21 -45.14 -1.07
CA LEU A 13 12.28 -44.06 -1.42
C LEU A 13 12.03 -43.16 -0.17
N HIS A 14 11.90 -43.77 1.00
CA HIS A 14 11.73 -43.05 2.28
C HIS A 14 12.96 -42.21 2.61
N ASP A 15 14.15 -42.79 2.50
CA ASP A 15 15.43 -42.10 2.75
C ASP A 15 15.67 -40.96 1.76
N ILE A 16 15.27 -41.09 0.49
CA ILE A 16 15.33 -40.04 -0.53
C ILE A 16 14.35 -38.90 -0.19
N ILE A 17 13.13 -39.24 0.22
CA ILE A 17 12.10 -38.25 0.59
C ILE A 17 12.53 -37.53 1.88
N GLU A 18 12.98 -38.23 2.91
CA GLU A 18 13.48 -37.59 4.14
C GLU A 18 14.71 -36.71 3.85
N GLY A 19 15.66 -37.20 3.04
CA GLY A 19 16.80 -36.39 2.62
C GLY A 19 16.42 -35.14 1.83
N ALA A 20 15.40 -35.23 0.97
CA ALA A 20 14.85 -34.09 0.24
C ALA A 20 14.13 -33.10 1.16
N ILE A 21 13.34 -33.60 2.12
CA ILE A 21 12.62 -32.79 3.12
C ILE A 21 13.64 -32.08 4.03
N VAL A 22 14.66 -32.80 4.53
CA VAL A 22 15.73 -32.20 5.37
C VAL A 22 16.52 -31.15 4.60
N ASN A 23 16.79 -31.37 3.30
CA ASN A 23 17.46 -30.35 2.48
C ASN A 23 16.56 -29.14 2.20
N VAL A 24 15.25 -29.34 1.98
CA VAL A 24 14.28 -28.24 1.84
C VAL A 24 14.14 -27.49 3.17
N ILE A 25 14.13 -28.19 4.31
CA ILE A 25 14.08 -27.55 5.64
C ILE A 25 15.40 -26.82 5.95
N LYS A 26 16.55 -27.38 5.58
CA LYS A 26 17.86 -26.70 5.73
C LYS A 26 18.04 -25.52 4.78
N GLN A 27 17.40 -25.53 3.61
CA GLN A 27 17.35 -24.39 2.70
C GLN A 27 16.26 -23.37 3.11
N SER A 28 15.35 -23.75 4.00
CA SER A 28 14.41 -22.84 4.64
C SER A 28 14.94 -22.33 5.98
N ASP A 29 16.24 -22.07 6.10
CA ASP A 29 16.73 -21.21 7.16
C ASP A 29 16.03 -19.85 6.98
N SER A 30 14.93 -19.69 7.71
CA SER A 30 14.29 -18.41 7.89
C SER A 30 15.38 -17.45 8.36
N PRO A 31 15.57 -16.31 7.71
CA PRO A 31 16.60 -15.37 8.12
C PRO A 31 16.40 -15.07 9.61
N LYS A 32 17.43 -15.28 10.40
CA LYS A 32 17.38 -15.04 11.85
C LYS A 32 16.86 -13.64 12.10
N LEU A 33 15.81 -13.54 12.91
CA LEU A 33 15.28 -12.27 13.39
C LEU A 33 16.43 -11.35 13.79
N GLY A 34 16.54 -10.19 13.19
CA GLY A 34 17.51 -9.16 13.55
C GLY A 34 18.61 -8.86 12.52
N GLN A 35 18.79 -9.64 11.47
CA GLN A 35 19.67 -9.24 10.37
C GLN A 35 18.95 -8.23 9.45
N VAL A 36 19.55 -7.04 9.33
CA VAL A 36 19.19 -6.08 8.29
C VAL A 36 19.67 -6.69 6.97
N ILE A 37 18.76 -7.38 6.30
CA ILE A 37 19.02 -7.91 4.96
C ILE A 37 18.78 -6.76 4.00
N SER A 38 19.81 -6.31 3.32
CA SER A 38 19.66 -5.43 2.17
C SER A 38 19.12 -6.26 1.01
N GLU A 39 17.82 -6.25 0.84
CA GLU A 39 17.17 -6.92 -0.28
C GLU A 39 17.32 -6.07 -1.53
N GLY A 40 17.84 -6.64 -2.60
CA GLY A 40 17.94 -6.00 -3.89
C GLY A 40 16.99 -6.63 -4.92
N VAL A 41 16.49 -5.83 -5.81
CA VAL A 41 15.81 -6.31 -7.01
C VAL A 41 16.59 -5.85 -8.22
N HIS A 42 16.90 -6.79 -9.06
CA HIS A 42 17.67 -6.62 -10.28
C HIS A 42 16.78 -6.93 -11.47
N TYR A 43 16.86 -6.13 -12.53
CA TYR A 43 16.21 -6.44 -13.80
C TYR A 43 17.23 -7.04 -14.76
N ASP A 44 17.05 -8.30 -15.11
CA ASP A 44 17.85 -8.97 -16.12
C ASP A 44 17.27 -8.70 -17.51
N GLU A 45 17.96 -7.88 -18.29
CA GLU A 45 17.53 -7.49 -19.64
C GLU A 45 17.54 -8.66 -20.63
N LEU A 46 18.35 -9.72 -20.38
CA LEU A 46 18.42 -10.87 -21.26
C LEU A 46 17.21 -11.81 -21.12
N SER A 47 16.75 -11.99 -19.89
CA SER A 47 15.59 -12.85 -19.61
C SER A 47 14.27 -12.08 -19.49
N ASP A 48 14.29 -10.75 -19.50
CA ASP A 48 13.14 -9.87 -19.20
C ASP A 48 12.50 -10.17 -17.81
N LEU A 49 13.32 -10.51 -16.80
CA LEU A 49 12.87 -10.90 -15.48
C LEU A 49 13.38 -9.94 -14.40
N PHE A 50 12.57 -9.76 -13.36
CA PHE A 50 13.02 -9.18 -12.10
C PHE A 50 13.54 -10.29 -11.18
N VAL A 51 14.83 -10.22 -10.85
CA VAL A 51 15.51 -11.17 -9.98
C VAL A 51 15.64 -10.57 -8.59
N PHE A 52 15.20 -11.31 -7.59
CA PHE A 52 15.26 -10.90 -6.20
C PHE A 52 16.46 -11.53 -5.52
N ASP A 53 17.25 -10.73 -4.83
CA ASP A 53 18.27 -11.19 -3.91
C ASP A 53 17.86 -10.86 -2.48
N PHE A 54 17.56 -11.89 -1.73
CA PHE A 54 17.18 -11.77 -0.32
C PHE A 54 18.33 -11.95 0.65
N GLU A 55 19.55 -12.25 0.15
CA GLU A 55 20.64 -12.74 1.02
C GLU A 55 21.87 -11.83 1.08
N ASN A 56 22.17 -11.01 0.07
CA ASN A 56 23.46 -10.34 -0.03
C ASN A 56 23.42 -8.91 -0.61
N ASP A 57 24.54 -8.20 -0.42
CA ASP A 57 24.87 -6.92 -1.06
C ASP A 57 24.95 -7.05 -2.59
N TYR A 58 23.86 -6.91 -3.27
CA TYR A 58 23.87 -6.89 -4.72
C TYR A 58 24.51 -5.59 -5.23
N LYS A 59 25.56 -5.78 -6.02
CA LYS A 59 26.29 -4.69 -6.68
C LYS A 59 25.58 -4.14 -7.93
N THR A 60 24.28 -4.34 -8.09
CA THR A 60 23.61 -4.03 -9.32
C THR A 60 22.58 -2.91 -9.19
N ASP A 61 22.65 -2.10 -10.08
CA ASP A 61 22.25 -0.75 -10.42
C ASP A 61 20.77 -0.46 -10.60
N ILE A 62 19.81 -1.36 -10.35
CA ILE A 62 18.53 -1.17 -10.98
C ILE A 62 17.37 -0.86 -10.03
N ILE A 63 17.14 -1.64 -9.03
CA ILE A 63 16.14 -1.37 -8.00
C ILE A 63 16.69 -1.83 -6.67
N LYS A 64 17.16 -0.91 -5.87
CA LYS A 64 17.47 -1.21 -4.48
C LYS A 64 16.21 -0.97 -3.67
N LEU A 65 15.68 -2.04 -3.14
CA LEU A 65 14.63 -1.98 -2.14
C LEU A 65 15.30 -2.01 -0.78
N LYS A 66 15.17 -0.96 -0.05
CA LYS A 66 15.65 -0.93 1.33
C LYS A 66 14.54 -1.47 2.21
N LYS A 67 14.78 -2.59 2.89
CA LYS A 67 13.91 -3.07 3.96
C LYS A 67 13.94 -2.05 5.08
N VAL A 68 12.87 -1.33 5.23
CA VAL A 68 12.79 -0.27 6.23
C VAL A 68 11.51 -0.46 7.01
N GLY A 69 11.61 -1.10 8.17
CA GLY A 69 10.55 -1.01 9.16
C GLY A 69 10.58 0.38 9.80
N TYR A 70 10.06 1.41 9.15
CA TYR A 70 9.97 2.73 9.75
C TYR A 70 8.58 2.99 10.30
N LYS A 71 8.58 3.35 11.59
CA LYS A 71 7.46 4.06 12.19
C LYS A 71 7.59 5.53 11.79
N VAL A 72 6.76 5.97 10.87
CA VAL A 72 6.65 7.37 10.50
C VAL A 72 5.32 7.90 11.02
N SER A 73 5.34 9.00 11.75
CA SER A 73 4.10 9.72 12.07
C SER A 73 3.63 10.46 10.82
N ALA A 74 2.97 9.72 9.92
CA ALA A 74 2.33 10.27 8.75
C ALA A 74 0.81 10.24 8.96
N PHE A 75 0.09 11.21 8.43
CA PHE A 75 -1.39 11.26 8.56
C PHE A 75 -1.90 11.32 10.02
N ASN A 76 -1.06 11.78 10.99
CA ASN A 76 -1.31 11.69 12.43
C ASN A 76 -1.47 10.26 12.98
N HIS A 77 -1.01 9.25 12.22
CA HIS A 77 -1.02 7.84 12.59
C HIS A 77 0.37 7.22 12.43
N CYS A 78 0.57 6.06 13.03
CA CYS A 78 1.74 5.26 12.78
C CYS A 78 1.63 4.63 11.38
N TYR A 79 2.64 4.85 10.56
CA TYR A 79 2.75 4.29 9.23
C TYR A 79 3.99 3.43 9.14
N TYR A 80 3.80 2.19 8.71
CA TYR A 80 4.85 1.20 8.45
C TYR A 80 4.84 0.84 6.98
N TYR A 81 6.01 0.51 6.44
CA TYR A 81 6.13 -0.05 5.10
C TYR A 81 7.21 -1.13 5.06
N GLY A 82 6.99 -2.17 4.24
CA GLY A 82 7.91 -3.26 4.08
C GLY A 82 9.19 -2.84 3.37
N TYR A 83 9.02 -2.11 2.27
CA TYR A 83 10.12 -1.73 1.37
C TYR A 83 10.01 -0.29 0.91
N GLN A 84 11.15 0.27 0.48
CA GLN A 84 11.24 1.60 -0.09
C GLN A 84 12.16 1.58 -1.31
N PHE A 85 11.75 2.25 -2.39
CA PHE A 85 12.65 2.51 -3.50
C PHE A 85 13.76 3.48 -3.10
N GLU A 86 14.97 3.21 -3.54
CA GLU A 86 16.05 4.19 -3.43
C GLU A 86 15.79 5.39 -4.33
N ASN A 87 16.31 6.56 -3.92
CA ASN A 87 16.05 7.82 -4.62
C ASN A 87 16.63 7.86 -6.04
N ALA A 88 17.69 7.09 -6.31
CA ALA A 88 18.40 7.07 -7.59
C ALA A 88 17.78 6.14 -8.65
N VAL A 89 16.69 5.46 -8.33
CA VAL A 89 16.06 4.50 -9.28
C VAL A 89 15.36 5.24 -10.40
N ASP A 90 15.65 4.83 -11.62
CA ASP A 90 14.96 5.31 -12.82
C ASP A 90 13.45 5.17 -12.71
N SER A 91 12.71 6.19 -13.16
CA SER A 91 11.25 6.22 -13.02
C SER A 91 10.56 5.17 -13.86
N GLU A 92 11.10 4.81 -15.01
CA GLU A 92 10.55 3.80 -15.91
C GLU A 92 10.73 2.41 -15.31
N LYS A 93 11.94 2.09 -14.85
CA LYS A 93 12.22 0.80 -14.17
C LYS A 93 11.37 0.62 -12.91
N ARG A 94 11.18 1.69 -12.13
CA ARG A 94 10.26 1.69 -10.99
C ARG A 94 8.83 1.39 -11.40
N THR A 95 8.35 2.03 -12.48
CA THR A 95 7.00 1.81 -12.98
C THR A 95 6.81 0.39 -13.48
N ASN A 96 7.78 -0.15 -14.20
CA ASN A 96 7.77 -1.53 -14.70
C ASN A 96 7.75 -2.53 -13.55
N PHE A 97 8.59 -2.34 -12.52
CA PHE A 97 8.57 -3.19 -11.33
C PHE A 97 7.22 -3.14 -10.60
N ILE A 98 6.67 -1.93 -10.38
CA ILE A 98 5.35 -1.77 -9.77
C ILE A 98 4.27 -2.49 -10.58
N HIS A 99 4.34 -2.41 -11.91
CA HIS A 99 3.40 -3.11 -12.77
C HIS A 99 3.52 -4.62 -12.60
N SER A 100 4.75 -5.16 -12.72
CA SER A 100 5.01 -6.60 -12.66
C SER A 100 4.68 -7.23 -11.30
N ILE A 101 4.87 -6.49 -10.20
CA ILE A 101 4.50 -7.00 -8.88
C ILE A 101 2.97 -6.98 -8.66
N LYS A 102 2.26 -6.02 -9.29
CA LYS A 102 0.80 -5.89 -9.18
C LYS A 102 0.04 -6.86 -10.07
N PHE A 103 0.57 -7.11 -11.25
CA PHE A 103 -0.12 -7.89 -12.29
C PHE A 103 0.81 -9.02 -12.73
N PRO A 104 0.31 -10.24 -12.81
CA PRO A 104 1.09 -11.40 -13.22
C PRO A 104 1.44 -11.29 -14.72
N ASP A 105 2.55 -10.64 -15.03
CA ASP A 105 3.09 -10.50 -16.41
C ASP A 105 4.25 -11.46 -16.69
N GLY A 106 4.54 -12.36 -15.74
CA GLY A 106 5.59 -13.37 -15.86
C GLY A 106 7.00 -12.88 -15.54
N ARG A 107 7.20 -11.58 -15.27
CA ARG A 107 8.52 -11.00 -14.98
C ARG A 107 8.96 -11.20 -13.53
N ILE A 108 8.05 -11.56 -12.64
CA ILE A 108 8.32 -11.90 -11.24
C ILE A 108 7.77 -13.30 -10.96
N SER A 109 8.61 -14.17 -10.39
CA SER A 109 8.13 -15.49 -10.00
C SER A 109 7.17 -15.41 -8.81
N ASP A 110 6.19 -16.30 -8.73
CA ASP A 110 5.27 -16.37 -7.57
C ASP A 110 6.03 -16.64 -6.27
N ARG A 111 7.13 -17.40 -6.34
CA ARG A 111 7.99 -17.66 -5.19
C ARG A 111 8.61 -16.36 -4.65
N ASP A 112 9.19 -15.54 -5.53
CA ASP A 112 9.85 -14.30 -5.14
C ASP A 112 8.83 -13.28 -4.64
N LYS A 113 7.69 -13.15 -5.33
CA LYS A 113 6.57 -12.32 -4.89
C LYS A 113 6.09 -12.72 -3.49
N ASN A 114 5.88 -14.02 -3.25
CA ASN A 114 5.45 -14.51 -1.95
C ASN A 114 6.50 -14.26 -0.86
N THR A 115 7.78 -14.53 -1.14
CA THR A 115 8.87 -14.27 -0.20
C THR A 115 8.95 -12.79 0.16
N PHE A 116 8.82 -11.91 -0.83
CA PHE A 116 8.80 -10.47 -0.67
C PHE A 116 7.66 -10.01 0.27
N ILE A 117 6.45 -10.53 0.08
CA ILE A 117 5.30 -10.22 0.93
C ILE A 117 5.49 -10.77 2.36
N VAL A 118 5.90 -12.03 2.48
CA VAL A 118 6.10 -12.69 3.79
C VAL A 118 7.13 -11.96 4.63
N ASN A 119 8.25 -11.58 4.05
CA ASN A 119 9.30 -10.84 4.76
C ASN A 119 8.79 -9.49 5.28
N ALA A 120 7.99 -8.78 4.49
CA ALA A 120 7.39 -7.51 4.91
C ALA A 120 6.40 -7.70 6.06
N VAL A 121 5.53 -8.73 5.98
CA VAL A 121 4.55 -9.05 7.04
C VAL A 121 5.22 -9.52 8.33
N ASN A 122 6.23 -10.38 8.23
CA ASN A 122 7.02 -10.82 9.41
C ASN A 122 7.67 -9.62 10.11
N LYS A 123 8.19 -8.67 9.33
CA LYS A 123 8.77 -7.45 9.89
C LYS A 123 7.72 -6.60 10.58
N LEU A 124 6.54 -6.44 9.97
CA LEU A 124 5.43 -5.72 10.58
C LEU A 124 5.01 -6.37 11.91
N ASP A 125 4.82 -7.70 11.93
CA ASP A 125 4.42 -8.41 13.15
C ASP A 125 5.42 -8.21 14.29
N SER A 126 6.72 -8.22 13.98
CA SER A 126 7.76 -7.93 14.98
C SER A 126 7.67 -6.52 15.57
N ASP A 127 7.13 -5.58 14.84
CA ASP A 127 7.07 -4.16 15.23
C ASP A 127 5.76 -3.79 15.95
N ILE A 128 4.63 -4.43 15.62
CA ILE A 128 3.30 -4.02 16.11
C ILE A 128 2.48 -5.12 16.80
N SER A 129 2.94 -6.38 16.82
CA SER A 129 2.18 -7.53 17.35
C SER A 129 0.81 -7.67 16.67
N LEU A 130 0.76 -8.23 15.48
CA LEU A 130 -0.46 -8.40 14.67
C LEU A 130 -1.64 -9.07 15.42
N PRO A 131 -1.44 -10.02 16.37
CA PRO A 131 -2.54 -10.57 17.15
C PRO A 131 -3.34 -9.55 17.97
N SER A 132 -2.82 -8.36 18.19
CA SER A 132 -3.54 -7.29 18.92
C SER A 132 -4.52 -6.50 18.05
N TYR A 133 -4.58 -6.78 16.73
CA TYR A 133 -5.49 -6.12 15.80
C TYR A 133 -6.76 -6.92 15.60
N GLU A 134 -7.89 -6.23 15.61
CA GLU A 134 -9.23 -6.81 15.50
C GLU A 134 -9.80 -6.60 14.09
N LEU A 135 -9.35 -5.53 13.42
CA LEU A 135 -9.81 -5.16 12.09
C LEU A 135 -8.66 -4.92 11.13
N ILE A 136 -8.78 -5.44 9.91
CA ILE A 136 -7.96 -5.05 8.76
C ILE A 136 -8.86 -4.35 7.75
N VAL A 137 -8.51 -3.12 7.38
CA VAL A 137 -9.22 -2.33 6.36
C VAL A 137 -8.32 -2.15 5.15
N TYR A 138 -8.84 -2.42 3.97
CA TYR A 138 -8.08 -2.31 2.73
C TYR A 138 -8.95 -1.75 1.59
N PRO A 139 -8.33 -1.04 0.62
CA PRO A 139 -9.05 -0.56 -0.55
C PRO A 139 -9.28 -1.70 -1.55
N GLU A 140 -10.41 -1.64 -2.23
CA GLU A 140 -10.59 -2.41 -3.47
C GLU A 140 -9.43 -2.14 -4.42
N SER A 141 -8.80 -3.18 -4.89
CA SER A 141 -7.69 -3.12 -5.82
C SER A 141 -7.87 -4.16 -6.92
N MET A 142 -7.55 -3.77 -8.15
CA MET A 142 -7.41 -4.73 -9.26
C MET A 142 -6.15 -5.59 -9.13
N SER A 143 -5.23 -5.20 -8.23
CA SER A 143 -4.00 -5.91 -7.94
C SER A 143 -4.25 -7.10 -7.00
N GLU A 144 -3.62 -8.24 -7.28
CA GLU A 144 -3.67 -9.41 -6.40
C GLU A 144 -2.87 -9.23 -5.11
N ILE A 145 -1.96 -8.26 -5.06
CA ILE A 145 -1.06 -8.04 -3.91
C ILE A 145 -1.81 -7.83 -2.60
N ASN A 146 -2.87 -7.01 -2.59
CA ASN A 146 -3.64 -6.81 -1.37
C ASN A 146 -4.22 -8.12 -0.87
N ARG A 147 -4.74 -8.95 -1.76
CA ARG A 147 -5.26 -10.27 -1.43
C ARG A 147 -4.18 -11.20 -0.89
N ASP A 148 -3.00 -11.18 -1.51
CA ASP A 148 -1.88 -12.01 -1.08
C ASP A 148 -1.34 -11.54 0.28
N MET A 149 -1.21 -10.22 0.50
CA MET A 149 -0.86 -9.68 1.82
C MET A 149 -1.87 -10.09 2.89
N LEU A 150 -3.17 -10.00 2.62
CA LEU A 150 -4.21 -10.41 3.58
C LEU A 150 -4.11 -11.88 3.96
N LYS A 151 -3.77 -12.79 3.03
CA LYS A 151 -3.55 -14.20 3.35
C LYS A 151 -2.47 -14.39 4.42
N TYR A 152 -1.39 -13.61 4.34
CA TYR A 152 -0.30 -13.70 5.31
C TYR A 152 -0.63 -12.93 6.59
N LEU A 153 -1.21 -11.75 6.52
CA LEU A 153 -1.63 -10.98 7.70
C LEU A 153 -2.62 -11.78 8.55
N ASN A 154 -3.60 -12.44 7.94
CA ASN A 154 -4.57 -13.26 8.66
C ASN A 154 -3.96 -14.50 9.33
N ARG A 155 -2.77 -14.97 8.92
CA ARG A 155 -2.07 -16.06 9.61
C ARG A 155 -1.41 -15.62 10.92
N PHE A 156 -1.01 -14.36 11.00
CA PHE A 156 -0.37 -13.79 12.20
C PHE A 156 -1.37 -13.10 13.11
N ALA A 157 -2.50 -12.68 12.59
CA ALA A 157 -3.53 -11.98 13.32
C ALA A 157 -4.36 -12.92 14.22
N SER A 158 -5.24 -12.33 15.03
CA SER A 158 -6.24 -13.08 15.77
C SER A 158 -7.13 -13.91 14.84
N PRO A 159 -7.55 -15.14 15.21
CA PRO A 159 -8.55 -15.90 14.45
C PRO A 159 -9.88 -15.17 14.26
N GLU A 160 -10.17 -14.19 15.10
CA GLU A 160 -11.40 -13.39 15.06
C GLU A 160 -11.27 -12.11 14.23
N ILE A 161 -10.12 -11.91 13.57
CA ILE A 161 -9.90 -10.68 12.80
C ILE A 161 -10.90 -10.52 11.66
N VAL A 162 -11.49 -9.34 11.56
CA VAL A 162 -12.43 -9.01 10.50
C VAL A 162 -11.72 -8.20 9.40
N ASN A 163 -11.90 -8.62 8.15
CA ASN A 163 -11.37 -7.93 6.98
C ASN A 163 -12.48 -7.08 6.35
N ILE A 164 -12.26 -5.76 6.30
CA ILE A 164 -13.21 -4.79 5.75
C ILE A 164 -12.68 -4.24 4.43
N GLU A 165 -13.45 -4.41 3.36
CA GLU A 165 -13.12 -3.88 2.05
C GLU A 165 -13.82 -2.53 1.81
N LEU A 166 -13.03 -1.52 1.47
CA LEU A 166 -13.55 -0.23 1.02
C LEU A 166 -13.47 -0.14 -0.51
N ILE A 167 -14.60 0.11 -1.14
CA ILE A 167 -14.72 0.25 -2.58
C ILE A 167 -14.78 1.71 -3.00
N LYS A 168 -14.41 2.00 -4.24
CA LYS A 168 -14.56 3.33 -4.81
C LYS A 168 -16.03 3.65 -4.99
N THR A 169 -16.39 4.83 -4.57
CA THR A 169 -17.77 5.35 -4.74
C THR A 169 -18.07 5.61 -6.21
N LEU A 170 -19.34 5.50 -6.61
CA LEU A 170 -19.76 5.86 -7.95
C LEU A 170 -19.35 7.30 -8.29
N PRO A 171 -18.84 7.57 -9.50
CA PRO A 171 -18.39 8.91 -9.88
C PRO A 171 -19.43 10.01 -9.66
N SER A 172 -20.71 9.72 -9.85
CA SER A 172 -21.83 10.65 -9.62
C SER A 172 -22.01 11.07 -8.16
N LYS A 173 -21.42 10.35 -7.20
CA LYS A 173 -21.48 10.64 -5.76
C LYS A 173 -20.22 11.36 -5.23
N ILE A 174 -19.24 11.58 -6.08
CA ILE A 174 -18.01 12.29 -5.73
C ILE A 174 -18.34 13.76 -5.44
N GLU A 175 -17.80 14.26 -4.35
CA GLU A 175 -17.98 15.64 -3.91
C GLU A 175 -16.62 16.34 -3.80
N PHE A 176 -16.67 17.68 -3.77
CA PHE A 176 -15.49 18.52 -3.53
C PHE A 176 -15.70 19.36 -2.28
N ASP A 177 -14.72 19.42 -1.41
CA ASP A 177 -14.77 20.23 -0.19
C ASP A 177 -14.48 21.70 -0.49
N TYR A 178 -15.48 22.40 -0.99
CA TYR A 178 -15.37 23.82 -1.31
C TYR A 178 -15.06 24.68 -0.08
N ASN A 179 -15.61 24.34 1.08
CA ASN A 179 -15.41 25.14 2.30
C ASN A 179 -13.94 25.08 2.71
N ARG A 180 -13.39 23.90 2.83
CA ARG A 180 -11.98 23.73 3.19
C ARG A 180 -11.07 24.30 2.11
N PHE A 181 -11.38 24.10 0.83
CA PHE A 181 -10.60 24.64 -0.28
C PHE A 181 -10.59 26.17 -0.29
N ASN A 182 -11.72 26.81 -0.02
CA ASN A 182 -11.81 28.27 0.07
C ASN A 182 -10.86 28.79 1.18
N VAL A 183 -10.96 28.24 2.38
CA VAL A 183 -10.15 28.67 3.51
C VAL A 183 -8.66 28.44 3.28
N GLU A 184 -8.28 27.23 2.88
CA GLU A 184 -6.87 26.84 2.78
C GLU A 184 -6.17 27.37 1.52
N VAL A 185 -6.90 27.57 0.43
CA VAL A 185 -6.32 27.92 -0.87
C VAL A 185 -6.74 29.30 -1.34
N LEU A 186 -8.05 29.55 -1.48
CA LEU A 186 -8.51 30.77 -2.11
C LEU A 186 -8.37 32.01 -1.21
N ASP A 187 -8.57 31.84 0.09
CA ASP A 187 -8.44 32.92 1.08
C ASP A 187 -7.04 33.03 1.67
N SER A 188 -6.14 32.14 1.25
CA SER A 188 -4.75 32.16 1.71
C SER A 188 -4.07 33.50 1.38
N LYS A 189 -3.25 33.95 2.32
CA LYS A 189 -2.44 35.18 2.15
C LYS A 189 -1.01 34.82 1.80
N LEU A 190 -0.37 35.70 1.04
CA LEU A 190 1.07 35.67 0.80
C LEU A 190 1.81 36.18 2.06
N PRO A 191 3.13 35.93 2.19
CA PRO A 191 3.92 36.41 3.34
C PRO A 191 3.83 37.93 3.57
N ASN A 192 3.52 38.72 2.53
CA ASN A 192 3.31 40.16 2.60
C ASN A 192 1.89 40.58 3.02
N GLY A 193 1.04 39.64 3.44
CA GLY A 193 -0.34 39.85 3.88
C GLY A 193 -1.36 40.03 2.75
N ARG A 194 -0.96 40.10 1.49
CA ARG A 194 -1.89 40.21 0.35
C ARG A 194 -2.56 38.87 0.06
N HIS A 195 -3.82 38.90 -0.38
CA HIS A 195 -4.50 37.72 -0.84
C HIS A 195 -3.80 37.13 -2.07
N ARG A 196 -3.68 35.79 -2.10
CA ARG A 196 -3.04 35.05 -3.19
C ARG A 196 -3.84 35.16 -4.50
N TYR A 197 -5.16 35.28 -4.40
CA TYR A 197 -6.09 35.32 -5.53
C TYR A 197 -6.94 36.57 -5.51
N THR A 198 -7.12 37.20 -6.67
CA THR A 198 -8.13 38.24 -6.87
C THR A 198 -9.54 37.62 -6.90
N PRO A 199 -10.62 38.41 -6.69
CA PRO A 199 -11.98 37.87 -6.82
C PRO A 199 -12.25 37.17 -8.14
N GLN A 200 -11.83 37.73 -9.27
CA GLN A 200 -11.99 37.13 -10.59
C GLN A 200 -11.21 35.80 -10.73
N GLN A 201 -9.99 35.74 -10.16
CA GLN A 201 -9.21 34.50 -10.14
C GLN A 201 -9.88 33.41 -9.30
N LYS A 202 -10.46 33.77 -8.15
CA LYS A 202 -11.22 32.83 -7.30
C LYS A 202 -12.39 32.25 -8.07
N GLU A 203 -13.19 33.08 -8.72
CA GLU A 203 -14.33 32.63 -9.53
C GLU A 203 -13.89 31.69 -10.67
N SER A 204 -12.84 32.05 -11.41
CA SER A 204 -12.26 31.21 -12.45
C SER A 204 -11.80 29.84 -11.93
N VAL A 205 -11.16 29.80 -10.76
CA VAL A 205 -10.72 28.55 -10.14
C VAL A 205 -11.92 27.67 -9.74
N LEU A 206 -12.96 28.26 -9.12
CA LEU A 206 -14.18 27.54 -8.74
C LEU A 206 -14.92 26.98 -9.95
N LYS A 207 -15.03 27.77 -11.03
CA LYS A 207 -15.63 27.30 -12.29
C LYS A 207 -14.85 26.12 -12.89
N ASN A 208 -13.53 26.15 -12.85
CA ASN A 208 -12.69 25.04 -13.32
C ASN A 208 -12.89 23.78 -12.48
N ILE A 209 -13.05 23.92 -11.16
CA ILE A 209 -13.35 22.80 -10.26
C ILE A 209 -14.72 22.22 -10.57
N GLN A 210 -15.74 23.06 -10.77
CA GLN A 210 -17.07 22.60 -11.14
C GLN A 210 -17.06 21.84 -12.47
N THR A 211 -16.40 22.40 -13.49
CA THR A 211 -16.23 21.70 -14.79
C THR A 211 -15.52 20.35 -14.64
N MET A 212 -14.52 20.26 -13.76
CA MET A 212 -13.85 19.00 -13.44
C MET A 212 -14.81 17.99 -12.80
N LEU A 213 -15.62 18.43 -11.83
CA LEU A 213 -16.61 17.55 -11.17
C LEU A 213 -17.69 17.09 -12.15
N ASP A 214 -18.22 18.00 -12.98
CA ASP A 214 -19.20 17.67 -14.00
C ASP A 214 -18.68 16.62 -15.00
N ALA A 215 -17.37 16.69 -15.31
CA ALA A 215 -16.72 15.68 -16.13
C ALA A 215 -16.58 14.35 -15.39
N ILE A 216 -16.18 14.37 -14.12
CA ILE A 216 -16.06 13.16 -13.28
C ILE A 216 -17.41 12.47 -13.15
N HIS A 217 -18.49 13.21 -12.90
CA HIS A 217 -19.83 12.65 -12.72
C HIS A 217 -20.39 11.92 -13.95
N LYS A 218 -19.79 12.14 -15.12
CA LYS A 218 -20.18 11.46 -16.38
C LYS A 218 -19.36 10.21 -16.66
N LEU A 219 -18.35 9.90 -15.83
CA LEU A 219 -17.52 8.71 -16.01
C LEU A 219 -18.24 7.47 -15.48
N ASP A 220 -17.97 6.33 -16.09
CA ASP A 220 -18.35 5.02 -15.54
C ASP A 220 -17.43 4.60 -14.41
N TYR A 221 -16.17 5.03 -14.47
CA TYR A 221 -15.14 4.71 -13.47
C TYR A 221 -14.24 5.91 -13.21
N PHE A 222 -14.03 6.23 -11.93
CA PHE A 222 -13.21 7.35 -11.49
C PHE A 222 -11.91 6.90 -10.82
N SER A 223 -10.80 7.52 -11.22
CA SER A 223 -9.51 7.39 -10.56
C SER A 223 -8.95 8.77 -10.23
N ILE A 224 -8.77 9.03 -8.93
CA ILE A 224 -8.31 10.34 -8.45
C ILE A 224 -6.94 10.73 -9.05
N ALA A 225 -6.05 9.76 -9.26
CA ALA A 225 -4.74 9.99 -9.83
C ALA A 225 -4.79 10.33 -11.32
N ARG A 226 -5.70 9.69 -12.07
CA ARG A 226 -5.87 9.87 -13.51
C ARG A 226 -6.72 11.10 -13.84
N ASP A 227 -7.84 11.25 -13.17
CA ASP A 227 -8.90 12.17 -13.59
C ASP A 227 -8.80 13.55 -12.90
N VAL A 228 -8.14 13.63 -11.72
CA VAL A 228 -7.81 14.90 -11.06
C VAL A 228 -6.36 15.30 -11.41
N LYS A 229 -6.19 15.94 -12.55
CA LYS A 229 -4.86 16.32 -13.08
C LYS A 229 -4.07 17.24 -12.13
N LYS A 230 -4.74 18.21 -11.50
CA LYS A 230 -4.09 19.12 -10.54
C LYS A 230 -3.97 18.43 -9.18
N THR A 231 -2.78 17.93 -8.87
CA THR A 231 -2.49 17.18 -7.63
C THR A 231 -2.99 17.89 -6.37
N LYS A 232 -2.88 19.22 -6.32
CA LYS A 232 -3.35 20.03 -5.19
C LYS A 232 -4.87 19.95 -4.95
N TYR A 233 -5.67 19.51 -5.91
CA TYR A 233 -7.13 19.37 -5.74
C TYR A 233 -7.52 18.01 -5.18
N ARG A 234 -6.67 17.00 -5.29
CA ARG A 234 -6.96 15.62 -4.90
C ARG A 234 -7.36 15.48 -3.43
N GLN A 235 -6.74 16.26 -2.56
CA GLN A 235 -7.03 16.24 -1.12
C GLN A 235 -8.39 16.83 -0.72
N TYR A 236 -9.05 17.53 -1.64
CA TYR A 236 -10.38 18.12 -1.42
C TYR A 236 -11.51 17.29 -2.03
N ILE A 237 -11.19 16.18 -2.71
CA ILE A 237 -12.20 15.22 -3.15
C ILE A 237 -12.77 14.52 -1.91
N ARG A 238 -14.09 14.46 -1.84
CA ARG A 238 -14.84 13.80 -0.75
C ARG A 238 -15.58 12.59 -1.28
N LYS A 239 -15.93 11.69 -0.36
CA LYS A 239 -16.70 10.48 -0.65
C LYS A 239 -16.04 9.58 -1.73
N TYR A 240 -14.69 9.52 -1.75
CA TYR A 240 -14.00 8.71 -2.73
C TYR A 240 -14.09 7.21 -2.44
N TYR A 241 -14.15 6.83 -1.17
CA TYR A 241 -14.36 5.46 -0.72
C TYR A 241 -15.67 5.33 0.07
N THR A 242 -16.24 4.14 0.02
CA THR A 242 -17.37 3.69 0.85
C THR A 242 -17.16 2.24 1.24
N PHE A 243 -17.84 1.76 2.28
CA PHE A 243 -17.85 0.36 2.64
C PHE A 243 -18.49 -0.46 1.52
N LYS A 244 -17.91 -1.62 1.22
CA LYS A 244 -18.47 -2.58 0.27
C LYS A 244 -19.73 -3.21 0.82
N ASP A 245 -19.72 -3.54 2.10
CA ASP A 245 -20.82 -4.16 2.83
C ASP A 245 -21.37 -3.21 3.90
N GLU A 246 -22.69 -3.10 3.96
CA GLU A 246 -23.37 -2.26 4.95
C GLU A 246 -23.27 -2.84 6.36
N ASN A 247 -23.09 -4.17 6.51
CA ASN A 247 -22.86 -4.78 7.81
C ASN A 247 -21.45 -4.43 8.34
N ASP A 248 -20.45 -4.40 7.47
CA ASP A 248 -19.09 -3.95 7.82
C ASP A 248 -19.10 -2.50 8.28
N LYS A 249 -19.88 -1.65 7.62
CA LYS A 249 -20.08 -0.26 8.03
C LYS A 249 -20.71 -0.17 9.41
N LYS A 250 -21.83 -0.89 9.64
CA LYS A 250 -22.49 -0.94 10.95
C LYS A 250 -21.57 -1.48 12.05
N LEU A 251 -20.80 -2.52 11.75
CA LEU A 251 -19.79 -3.02 12.68
C LEU A 251 -18.80 -1.91 13.04
N PHE A 252 -18.25 -1.19 12.02
CA PHE A 252 -17.30 -0.12 12.24
C PHE A 252 -17.90 1.08 13.00
N GLU A 253 -19.19 1.36 12.83
CA GLU A 253 -19.93 2.39 13.60
C GLU A 253 -20.02 2.07 15.09
N THR A 254 -20.13 0.79 15.45
CA THR A 254 -20.42 0.36 16.82
C THR A 254 -19.17 0.09 17.64
N ILE A 255 -18.04 -0.26 17.02
CA ILE A 255 -16.80 -0.57 17.72
C ILE A 255 -16.11 0.73 18.17
N GLN A 256 -15.51 0.72 19.36
CA GLN A 256 -14.78 1.84 19.93
C GLN A 256 -13.43 1.39 20.51
N ASN A 257 -12.42 2.23 20.41
CA ASN A 257 -11.09 1.99 20.95
C ASN A 257 -10.43 0.70 20.43
N THR A 258 -10.80 0.28 19.24
CA THR A 258 -10.33 -0.95 18.59
C THR A 258 -9.05 -0.66 17.79
N ASN A 259 -8.16 -1.64 17.74
CA ASN A 259 -6.96 -1.56 16.91
C ASN A 259 -7.30 -1.92 15.46
N VAL A 260 -7.13 -0.96 14.57
CA VAL A 260 -7.44 -1.07 13.14
C VAL A 260 -6.14 -0.99 12.34
N LEU A 261 -5.89 -1.97 11.50
CA LEU A 261 -4.79 -1.97 10.54
C LEU A 261 -5.31 -1.59 9.14
N ILE A 262 -4.89 -0.45 8.61
CA ILE A 262 -5.13 -0.10 7.20
C ILE A 262 -3.99 -0.68 6.37
N VAL A 263 -4.33 -1.43 5.32
CA VAL A 263 -3.37 -2.08 4.42
C VAL A 263 -3.54 -1.56 3.00
N ASP A 264 -2.43 -1.18 2.36
CA ASP A 264 -2.39 -0.79 0.95
C ASP A 264 -1.16 -1.42 0.28
N ASP A 265 -1.21 -1.65 -1.03
CA ASP A 265 -0.10 -2.26 -1.76
C ASP A 265 1.10 -1.30 -1.87
N ILE A 266 0.89 -0.11 -2.39
CA ILE A 266 1.95 0.86 -2.67
C ILE A 266 1.51 2.27 -2.29
N VAL A 267 2.24 2.88 -1.39
CA VAL A 267 2.02 4.27 -0.98
C VAL A 267 3.08 5.18 -1.60
N THR A 268 2.68 6.01 -2.55
CA THR A 268 3.54 7.00 -3.19
C THR A 268 3.30 8.42 -2.67
N SER A 269 2.10 8.96 -2.89
CA SER A 269 1.68 10.29 -2.42
C SER A 269 0.84 10.24 -1.15
N GLY A 270 0.40 9.06 -0.73
CA GLY A 270 -0.51 8.86 0.39
C GLY A 270 -1.95 9.28 0.12
N THR A 271 -2.30 9.60 -1.11
CA THR A 271 -3.67 10.04 -1.46
C THR A 271 -4.70 8.96 -1.14
N THR A 272 -4.43 7.68 -1.50
CA THR A 272 -5.31 6.54 -1.17
C THR A 272 -5.56 6.48 0.33
N ILE A 273 -4.48 6.45 1.11
CA ILE A 273 -4.56 6.38 2.59
C ILE A 273 -5.34 7.55 3.17
N SER A 274 -5.12 8.78 2.69
CA SER A 274 -5.87 9.95 3.14
C SER A 274 -7.38 9.80 2.92
N HIS A 275 -7.78 9.23 1.79
CA HIS A 275 -9.19 9.02 1.50
C HIS A 275 -9.80 7.86 2.29
N LEU A 276 -9.03 6.78 2.53
CA LEU A 276 -9.45 5.69 3.43
C LEU A 276 -9.67 6.24 4.84
N LEU A 277 -8.70 6.98 5.38
CA LEU A 277 -8.82 7.62 6.70
C LEU A 277 -10.01 8.58 6.77
N THR A 278 -10.26 9.37 5.72
CA THR A 278 -11.40 10.28 5.67
C THR A 278 -12.72 9.50 5.72
N CYS A 279 -12.83 8.39 4.98
CA CYS A 279 -13.99 7.52 5.00
C CYS A 279 -14.23 6.94 6.41
N LEU A 280 -13.20 6.33 7.00
CA LEU A 280 -13.32 5.69 8.32
C LEU A 280 -13.64 6.70 9.43
N ARG A 281 -12.93 7.82 9.47
CA ARG A 281 -13.14 8.87 10.49
C ARG A 281 -14.48 9.58 10.39
N SER A 282 -15.07 9.64 9.20
CA SER A 282 -16.44 10.20 9.05
C SER A 282 -17.51 9.32 9.70
N ILE A 283 -17.16 8.04 10.02
CA ILE A 283 -18.04 7.08 10.67
C ILE A 283 -17.69 6.96 12.15
N ASN A 284 -16.40 6.76 12.45
CA ASN A 284 -15.92 6.57 13.81
C ASN A 284 -14.45 7.00 13.91
N ASP A 285 -14.14 7.94 14.81
CA ASP A 285 -12.81 8.50 15.01
C ASP A 285 -12.12 8.02 16.30
N THR A 286 -12.77 7.13 17.07
CA THR A 286 -12.25 6.66 18.37
C THR A 286 -11.23 5.52 18.26
N ASN A 287 -11.11 4.90 17.08
CA ASN A 287 -10.28 3.74 16.88
C ASN A 287 -8.79 4.08 16.73
N ASN A 288 -7.94 3.19 17.25
CA ASN A 288 -6.50 3.30 17.12
C ASN A 288 -6.06 2.75 15.75
N ILE A 289 -5.70 3.63 14.83
CA ILE A 289 -5.38 3.27 13.44
C ILE A 289 -3.87 3.21 13.24
N VAL A 290 -3.42 2.09 12.68
CA VAL A 290 -2.07 1.89 12.15
C VAL A 290 -2.17 1.63 10.66
N ILE A 291 -1.19 2.09 9.89
CA ILE A 291 -1.17 1.97 8.43
C ILE A 291 0.03 1.12 8.04
N PHE A 292 -0.18 0.19 7.11
CA PHE A 292 0.87 -0.62 6.51
C PHE A 292 0.78 -0.60 4.98
N SER A 293 1.93 -0.53 4.32
CA SER A 293 2.03 -0.80 2.88
C SER A 293 3.20 -1.72 2.58
N LEU A 294 3.06 -2.53 1.52
CA LEU A 294 4.16 -3.38 1.06
C LEU A 294 5.34 -2.53 0.59
N ILE A 295 5.06 -1.52 -0.24
CA ILE A 295 6.06 -0.56 -0.70
C ILE A 295 5.61 0.84 -0.29
N GLY A 296 6.49 1.56 0.36
CA GLY A 296 6.21 2.88 0.86
C GLY A 296 7.25 3.92 0.50
N LYS A 297 6.97 5.13 0.90
CA LYS A 297 7.88 6.26 0.82
C LYS A 297 7.97 6.91 2.20
N ASN A 298 9.17 7.31 2.59
CA ASN A 298 9.30 8.18 3.75
C ASN A 298 8.56 9.50 3.46
N ILE A 299 7.34 9.60 3.96
CA ILE A 299 6.53 10.82 3.89
C ILE A 299 6.98 11.68 5.06
N GLN A 300 8.16 12.32 4.91
CA GLN A 300 8.51 13.38 5.84
C GLN A 300 7.45 14.48 5.70
N SER A 301 6.96 14.94 6.82
CA SER A 301 6.24 16.22 6.93
C SER A 301 7.22 17.35 6.57
N THR A 302 7.54 17.47 5.28
CA THR A 302 8.14 18.71 4.78
C THR A 302 7.07 19.78 5.03
N GLY A 303 7.37 20.76 5.87
CA GLY A 303 6.46 21.78 6.36
C GLY A 303 5.76 22.67 5.32
N SER A 304 5.62 22.20 4.07
CA SER A 304 4.90 22.86 3.00
C SER A 304 3.86 21.98 2.28
N THR A 305 3.78 20.68 2.61
CA THR A 305 2.69 19.81 2.17
C THR A 305 2.30 18.89 3.33
N SER A 306 1.89 19.48 4.45
CA SER A 306 1.05 18.77 5.38
C SER A 306 -0.18 18.32 4.56
N ILE A 307 -0.32 17.02 4.34
CA ILE A 307 -1.64 16.44 4.07
C ILE A 307 -2.37 16.67 5.37
N LEU A 308 -2.90 17.88 5.53
CA LEU A 308 -3.72 18.24 6.66
C LEU A 308 -4.98 17.40 6.54
N LEU A 309 -5.02 16.34 7.32
CA LEU A 309 -6.30 15.69 7.58
C LEU A 309 -7.23 16.77 8.12
N PRO A 310 -8.49 16.80 7.72
CA PRO A 310 -9.43 17.75 8.26
C PRO A 310 -9.42 17.61 9.78
N LYS A 311 -9.19 18.73 10.49
CA LYS A 311 -9.64 18.84 11.87
C LYS A 311 -11.16 18.91 11.78
N TYR A 312 -11.82 17.89 12.31
CA TYR A 312 -13.27 17.91 12.48
C TYR A 312 -13.65 18.86 13.60
#